data_394647f2996efa8443c309ea64351bb5
#
_entry.id   394647f2996efa8443c309ea64351bb5
#
_cell.length_a   1.000
_cell.length_b   1.000
_cell.length_c   1.000
_cell.angle_alpha   90.00
_cell.angle_beta   90.00
_cell.angle_gamma   90.00
#
_symmetry.space_group_name_H-M   'P 1'
#
loop_
_entity.id
_entity.type
_entity.pdbx_description
1 polymer ?
#
loop_
_entity_poly.entity_id
_entity_poly.type
_entity_poly.pdbx_seq_one_letter_code
_entity_poly.pdbx_strand_id
1 'polypeptide(L)'
;MYIGRFAPSPTGLLHIGSLLTAVASYADARAHQGKWLVRIEDLDPPREMPGAAADILRTLEAFGFEWDSEVAYQSHRYDLYQDTLDRLKAAGLVYPCYCSRKDWQAAATHGTDGFVYNGRCRNPQQRPDMQNKTPAWRIQVPDRVIGFSDGIVGHYAQNLAHDIGDFVLLRADGYWAYQLAVVADDADQGITHIVRGQDLLVSTPRQIYLQQCLGVPTPAYAHLPLLTNRQGQKWSKQTLAPALDLNQKEQLLRQVLTYLNLPDAPAVNRPQELLDWAVAHWQMDKIPKSSIITD
;
A
#
# COMPACT_ATOMS: atom_id res chain seq x y z
N MET A 1 16.92 -8.45 10.96
CA MET A 1 16.34 -7.33 11.76
C MET A 1 14.97 -7.03 11.20
N TYR A 2 13.95 -6.81 12.03
CA TYR A 2 12.63 -6.38 11.59
C TYR A 2 12.69 -4.89 11.17
N ILE A 3 12.21 -4.58 9.96
CA ILE A 3 12.01 -3.20 9.47
C ILE A 3 10.61 -3.13 8.87
N GLY A 4 9.72 -2.43 9.57
CA GLY A 4 8.36 -2.14 9.11
C GLY A 4 8.22 -0.69 8.66
N ARG A 5 7.06 -0.36 8.09
CA ARG A 5 6.77 1.02 7.69
C ARG A 5 5.28 1.35 7.74
N PHE A 6 4.98 2.64 7.94
CA PHE A 6 3.69 3.25 7.63
C PHE A 6 3.86 4.17 6.43
N ALA A 7 3.03 3.98 5.40
CA ALA A 7 3.22 4.64 4.10
C ALA A 7 1.91 5.31 3.62
N PRO A 8 1.52 6.46 4.23
CA PRO A 8 0.30 7.15 3.87
C PRO A 8 0.46 8.03 2.63
N SER A 9 -0.57 8.05 1.76
CA SER A 9 -0.66 9.04 0.68
C SER A 9 -1.28 10.34 1.20
N PRO A 10 -0.71 11.53 0.86
CA PRO A 10 -1.17 12.82 1.37
C PRO A 10 -2.40 13.37 0.61
N THR A 11 -3.39 12.51 0.37
CA THR A 11 -4.64 12.84 -0.33
C THR A 11 -5.73 13.39 0.61
N GLY A 12 -5.38 13.74 1.85
CA GLY A 12 -6.23 14.28 2.90
C GLY A 12 -5.72 13.88 4.29
N LEU A 13 -6.45 14.27 5.33
CA LEU A 13 -6.13 14.00 6.73
C LEU A 13 -6.22 12.51 7.06
N LEU A 14 -5.55 12.08 8.13
CA LEU A 14 -5.69 10.72 8.65
C LEU A 14 -7.08 10.50 9.24
N HIS A 15 -7.61 9.31 9.08
CA HIS A 15 -8.88 8.84 9.62
C HIS A 15 -8.65 7.59 10.49
N ILE A 16 -9.67 7.10 11.16
CA ILE A 16 -9.58 5.97 12.09
C ILE A 16 -8.96 4.71 11.45
N GLY A 17 -9.24 4.43 10.17
CA GLY A 17 -8.62 3.31 9.44
C GLY A 17 -7.12 3.51 9.20
N SER A 18 -6.67 4.77 9.00
CA SER A 18 -5.24 5.10 8.92
C SER A 18 -4.57 4.92 10.28
N LEU A 19 -5.24 5.35 11.37
CA LEU A 19 -4.75 5.18 12.73
C LEU A 19 -4.63 3.69 13.09
N LEU A 20 -5.62 2.87 12.71
CA LEU A 20 -5.57 1.41 12.87
C LEU A 20 -4.31 0.84 12.23
N THR A 21 -4.01 1.24 11.00
CA THR A 21 -2.84 0.77 10.26
C THR A 21 -1.53 1.27 10.89
N ALA A 22 -1.49 2.53 11.34
CA ALA A 22 -0.34 3.09 12.03
C ALA A 22 -0.05 2.35 13.33
N VAL A 23 -1.06 2.15 14.20
CA VAL A 23 -0.94 1.43 15.48
C VAL A 23 -0.48 -0.01 15.23
N ALA A 24 -1.11 -0.73 14.31
CA ALA A 24 -0.78 -2.13 14.06
C ALA A 24 0.64 -2.30 13.52
N SER A 25 1.05 -1.49 12.52
CA SER A 25 2.40 -1.57 11.95
C SER A 25 3.48 -1.14 12.94
N TYR A 26 3.18 -0.16 13.80
CA TYR A 26 4.07 0.28 14.88
C TYR A 26 4.23 -0.79 15.95
N ALA A 27 3.10 -1.32 16.44
CA ALA A 27 3.11 -2.35 17.49
C ALA A 27 3.84 -3.61 17.02
N ASP A 28 3.60 -4.06 15.79
CA ASP A 28 4.29 -5.22 15.21
C ASP A 28 5.81 -4.98 15.13
N ALA A 29 6.24 -3.82 14.63
CA ALA A 29 7.65 -3.50 14.56
C ALA A 29 8.32 -3.42 15.94
N ARG A 30 7.70 -2.73 16.89
CA ARG A 30 8.26 -2.54 18.24
C ARG A 30 8.23 -3.81 19.09
N ALA A 31 7.20 -4.63 18.98
CA ALA A 31 7.13 -5.93 19.65
C ALA A 31 8.27 -6.87 19.21
N HIS A 32 8.74 -6.75 17.97
CA HIS A 32 9.89 -7.48 17.44
C HIS A 32 11.22 -6.71 17.62
N GLN A 33 11.27 -5.66 18.45
CA GLN A 33 12.46 -4.82 18.66
C GLN A 33 13.06 -4.29 17.34
N GLY A 34 12.19 -4.04 16.38
CA GLY A 34 12.52 -3.59 15.04
C GLY A 34 12.43 -2.08 14.85
N LYS A 35 12.74 -1.66 13.63
CA LYS A 35 12.56 -0.28 13.17
C LYS A 35 11.19 -0.09 12.56
N TRP A 36 10.63 1.10 12.76
CA TRP A 36 9.40 1.53 12.12
C TRP A 36 9.65 2.83 11.37
N LEU A 37 9.47 2.80 10.05
CA LEU A 37 9.75 3.92 9.16
C LEU A 37 8.44 4.61 8.74
N VAL A 38 8.53 5.89 8.39
CA VAL A 38 7.42 6.64 7.77
C VAL A 38 7.83 7.06 6.36
N ARG A 39 6.95 6.80 5.39
CA ARG A 39 7.10 7.23 4.01
C ARG A 39 5.83 7.92 3.53
N ILE A 40 5.95 9.13 3.00
CA ILE A 40 4.86 9.85 2.36
C ILE A 40 4.79 9.42 0.88
N GLU A 41 3.66 8.85 0.47
CA GLU A 41 3.43 8.39 -0.89
C GLU A 41 2.73 9.47 -1.72
N ASP A 42 3.53 10.46 -2.14
CA ASP A 42 3.15 11.69 -2.85
C ASP A 42 3.50 11.61 -4.36
N LEU A 43 2.96 10.59 -5.05
CA LEU A 43 3.18 10.34 -6.48
C LEU A 43 2.00 10.74 -7.38
N ASP A 44 0.93 11.24 -6.82
CA ASP A 44 -0.26 11.60 -7.55
C ASP A 44 -0.69 13.04 -7.26
N PRO A 45 0.10 14.04 -7.73
CA PRO A 45 -0.14 15.45 -7.45
C PRO A 45 -1.59 15.91 -7.67
N PRO A 46 -2.34 15.44 -8.70
CA PRO A 46 -3.73 15.80 -8.88
C PRO A 46 -4.67 15.41 -7.73
N ARG A 47 -4.30 14.41 -6.94
CA ARG A 47 -5.11 13.96 -5.78
C ARG A 47 -4.53 14.39 -4.44
N GLU A 48 -3.36 14.99 -4.42
CA GLU A 48 -2.73 15.45 -3.19
C GLU A 48 -3.44 16.71 -2.65
N MET A 49 -3.59 16.75 -1.35
CA MET A 49 -4.12 17.91 -0.65
C MET A 49 -2.96 18.75 -0.10
N PRO A 50 -2.87 20.04 -0.44
CA PRO A 50 -1.83 20.91 0.07
C PRO A 50 -1.73 20.88 1.60
N GLY A 51 -0.54 20.67 2.13
CA GLY A 51 -0.29 20.60 3.58
C GLY A 51 -0.60 19.25 4.24
N ALA A 52 -1.23 18.30 3.53
CA ALA A 52 -1.63 17.02 4.13
C ALA A 52 -0.43 16.20 4.61
N ALA A 53 0.70 16.22 3.92
CA ALA A 53 1.90 15.50 4.36
C ALA A 53 2.37 15.99 5.75
N ALA A 54 2.49 17.31 5.93
CA ALA A 54 2.86 17.89 7.23
C ALA A 54 1.82 17.61 8.31
N ASP A 55 0.54 17.61 7.95
CA ASP A 55 -0.56 17.31 8.85
C ASP A 55 -0.56 15.86 9.32
N ILE A 56 -0.25 14.92 8.41
CA ILE A 56 -0.07 13.50 8.73
C ILE A 56 1.04 13.32 9.78
N LEU A 57 2.21 13.96 9.58
CA LEU A 57 3.32 13.84 10.52
C LEU A 57 2.99 14.45 11.88
N ARG A 58 2.42 15.67 11.91
CA ARG A 58 1.94 16.27 13.16
C ARG A 58 0.91 15.43 13.90
N THR A 59 0.02 14.78 13.15
CA THR A 59 -0.97 13.88 13.73
C THR A 59 -0.29 12.66 14.36
N LEU A 60 0.66 12.03 13.68
CA LEU A 60 1.42 10.89 14.23
C LEU A 60 2.16 11.30 15.51
N GLU A 61 2.86 12.44 15.51
CA GLU A 61 3.53 12.99 16.70
C GLU A 61 2.55 13.25 17.85
N ALA A 62 1.39 13.84 17.55
CA ALA A 62 0.36 14.15 18.55
C ALA A 62 -0.22 12.86 19.19
N PHE A 63 -0.24 11.73 18.46
CA PHE A 63 -0.62 10.42 18.98
C PHE A 63 0.53 9.69 19.68
N GLY A 64 1.75 10.25 19.72
CA GLY A 64 2.90 9.69 20.40
C GLY A 64 3.71 8.69 19.58
N PHE A 65 3.52 8.62 18.27
CA PHE A 65 4.36 7.77 17.43
C PHE A 65 5.77 8.34 17.28
N GLU A 66 6.74 7.44 17.39
CA GLU A 66 8.16 7.73 17.13
C GLU A 66 8.65 6.83 16.01
N TRP A 67 9.24 7.41 14.97
CA TRP A 67 9.79 6.65 13.83
C TRP A 67 11.31 6.72 13.77
N ASP A 68 11.88 5.70 13.16
CA ASP A 68 13.32 5.59 12.98
C ASP A 68 13.71 6.16 11.62
N SER A 69 14.69 7.00 11.57
CA SER A 69 15.22 7.66 10.37
C SER A 69 14.37 8.82 9.85
N GLU A 70 14.89 9.51 8.85
CA GLU A 70 14.19 10.60 8.17
C GLU A 70 12.96 10.09 7.41
N VAL A 71 11.94 10.94 7.33
CA VAL A 71 10.73 10.64 6.53
C VAL A 71 11.09 10.65 5.05
N ALA A 72 10.82 9.55 4.37
CA ALA A 72 10.99 9.47 2.93
C ALA A 72 9.77 10.07 2.21
N TYR A 73 10.01 10.81 1.13
CA TYR A 73 8.98 11.32 0.22
C TYR A 73 9.19 10.69 -1.15
N GLN A 74 8.18 10.07 -1.71
CA GLN A 74 8.28 9.40 -3.01
C GLN A 74 8.60 10.39 -4.15
N SER A 75 8.10 11.62 -4.06
CA SER A 75 8.41 12.70 -5.03
C SER A 75 9.91 13.04 -5.13
N HIS A 76 10.71 12.68 -4.12
CA HIS A 76 12.17 12.89 -4.14
C HIS A 76 12.95 11.67 -4.62
N ARG A 77 12.28 10.62 -5.13
CA ARG A 77 12.90 9.32 -5.41
C ARG A 77 12.76 8.87 -6.88
N TYR A 78 12.51 9.80 -7.78
CA TYR A 78 12.27 9.50 -9.20
C TYR A 78 13.46 8.83 -9.89
N ASP A 79 14.69 9.14 -9.50
CA ASP A 79 15.89 8.49 -10.02
C ASP A 79 15.91 6.99 -9.69
N LEU A 80 15.53 6.62 -8.46
CA LEU A 80 15.39 5.21 -8.05
C LEU A 80 14.34 4.48 -8.91
N TYR A 81 13.23 5.13 -9.20
CA TYR A 81 12.17 4.52 -10.02
C TYR A 81 12.59 4.39 -11.47
N GLN A 82 13.32 5.39 -11.99
CA GLN A 82 13.88 5.33 -13.34
C GLN A 82 14.88 4.19 -13.46
N ASP A 83 15.83 4.08 -12.54
CA ASP A 83 16.81 3.00 -12.52
C ASP A 83 16.14 1.62 -12.41
N THR A 84 15.09 1.52 -11.58
CA THR A 84 14.31 0.28 -11.42
C THR A 84 13.60 -0.09 -12.74
N LEU A 85 12.97 0.89 -13.41
CA LEU A 85 12.34 0.66 -14.72
C LEU A 85 13.37 0.26 -15.79
N ASP A 86 14.54 0.89 -15.80
CA ASP A 86 15.59 0.62 -16.79
C ASP A 86 16.21 -0.78 -16.59
N ARG A 87 16.34 -1.25 -15.37
CA ARG A 87 16.68 -2.66 -15.07
C ARG A 87 15.65 -3.63 -15.67
N LEU A 88 14.36 -3.34 -15.51
CA LEU A 88 13.28 -4.17 -16.07
C LEU A 88 13.26 -4.11 -17.61
N LYS A 89 13.57 -2.94 -18.22
CA LYS A 89 13.75 -2.82 -19.67
C LYS A 89 14.93 -3.64 -20.18
N ALA A 90 16.08 -3.54 -19.52
CA ALA A 90 17.28 -4.30 -19.88
C ALA A 90 17.06 -5.81 -19.79
N ALA A 91 16.22 -6.26 -18.86
CA ALA A 91 15.80 -7.66 -18.74
C ALA A 91 14.73 -8.09 -19.76
N GLY A 92 14.24 -7.17 -20.64
CA GLY A 92 13.20 -7.47 -21.63
C GLY A 92 11.82 -7.75 -21.05
N LEU A 93 11.56 -7.37 -19.80
CA LEU A 93 10.32 -7.67 -19.08
C LEU A 93 9.23 -6.63 -19.28
N VAL A 94 9.57 -5.46 -19.83
CA VAL A 94 8.64 -4.34 -20.03
C VAL A 94 8.59 -3.91 -21.49
N TYR A 95 7.47 -3.33 -21.86
CA TYR A 95 7.26 -2.85 -23.23
C TYR A 95 6.44 -1.54 -23.23
N PRO A 96 6.59 -0.69 -24.27
CA PRO A 96 5.81 0.53 -24.43
C PRO A 96 4.40 0.20 -24.90
N CYS A 97 3.41 0.80 -24.25
CA CYS A 97 1.98 0.66 -24.55
C CYS A 97 1.39 2.01 -24.94
N TYR A 98 0.86 2.11 -26.14
CA TYR A 98 0.25 3.31 -26.72
C TYR A 98 -1.27 3.29 -26.71
N CYS A 99 -1.88 2.25 -26.12
CA CYS A 99 -3.33 2.12 -26.03
C CYS A 99 -3.91 3.13 -25.04
N SER A 100 -4.99 3.79 -25.43
CA SER A 100 -5.92 4.41 -24.49
C SER A 100 -6.79 3.33 -23.82
N ARG A 101 -7.50 3.69 -22.74
CA ARG A 101 -8.45 2.76 -22.12
C ARG A 101 -9.50 2.25 -23.11
N LYS A 102 -10.02 3.12 -23.97
CA LYS A 102 -11.03 2.78 -24.99
C LYS A 102 -10.55 1.72 -25.99
N ASP A 103 -9.24 1.71 -26.29
CA ASP A 103 -8.67 0.81 -27.32
C ASP A 103 -8.70 -0.67 -26.93
N TRP A 104 -8.83 -0.98 -25.65
CA TRP A 104 -8.75 -2.36 -25.16
C TRP A 104 -9.87 -2.77 -24.22
N GLN A 105 -10.52 -1.83 -23.49
CA GLN A 105 -11.55 -2.18 -22.51
C GLN A 105 -12.78 -2.86 -23.11
N ALA A 106 -13.18 -2.51 -24.33
CA ALA A 106 -14.38 -3.09 -24.98
C ALA A 106 -14.27 -4.60 -25.19
N ALA A 107 -13.05 -5.13 -25.32
CA ALA A 107 -12.78 -6.55 -25.51
C ALA A 107 -12.09 -7.20 -24.28
N ALA A 108 -11.99 -6.47 -23.17
CA ALA A 108 -11.32 -6.94 -21.98
C ALA A 108 -12.24 -7.83 -21.13
N THR A 109 -11.66 -8.84 -20.51
CA THR A 109 -12.33 -9.60 -19.45
C THR A 109 -12.27 -8.84 -18.13
N HIS A 110 -13.18 -9.16 -17.22
CA HIS A 110 -13.12 -8.66 -15.86
C HIS A 110 -12.31 -9.62 -14.99
N GLY A 111 -11.33 -9.09 -14.30
CA GLY A 111 -10.54 -9.79 -13.29
C GLY A 111 -10.89 -9.34 -11.87
N THR A 112 -10.02 -9.65 -10.93
CA THR A 112 -10.22 -9.35 -9.49
C THR A 112 -10.08 -7.86 -9.13
N ASP A 113 -9.40 -7.08 -9.99
CA ASP A 113 -9.13 -5.64 -9.78
C ASP A 113 -9.52 -4.82 -11.02
N GLY A 114 -10.67 -5.13 -11.60
CA GLY A 114 -11.21 -4.45 -12.76
C GLY A 114 -10.89 -5.15 -14.10
N PHE A 115 -10.70 -4.36 -15.15
CA PHE A 115 -10.47 -4.91 -16.50
C PHE A 115 -9.05 -5.46 -16.67
N VAL A 116 -8.97 -6.70 -17.21
CA VAL A 116 -7.70 -7.35 -17.55
C VAL A 116 -7.16 -6.83 -18.88
N TYR A 117 -5.95 -6.26 -18.88
CA TYR A 117 -5.31 -5.83 -20.12
C TYR A 117 -4.81 -7.04 -20.93
N ASN A 118 -5.25 -7.15 -22.17
CA ASN A 118 -5.04 -8.30 -23.05
C ASN A 118 -3.63 -8.41 -23.70
N GLY A 119 -2.69 -7.57 -23.31
CA GLY A 119 -1.31 -7.61 -23.84
C GLY A 119 -1.15 -7.11 -25.28
N ARG A 120 -2.15 -6.42 -25.88
CA ARG A 120 -2.13 -5.99 -27.29
C ARG A 120 -0.82 -5.36 -27.74
N CYS A 121 -0.24 -4.48 -26.93
CA CYS A 121 1.01 -3.79 -27.28
C CYS A 121 2.28 -4.63 -27.07
N ARG A 122 2.19 -5.88 -26.56
CA ARG A 122 3.35 -6.80 -26.54
C ARG A 122 3.86 -7.03 -27.97
N ASN A 123 2.94 -7.21 -28.92
CA ASN A 123 3.29 -7.31 -30.33
C ASN A 123 3.37 -5.91 -30.96
N PRO A 124 4.57 -5.48 -31.45
CA PRO A 124 4.73 -4.19 -32.09
C PRO A 124 3.78 -3.96 -33.30
N GLN A 125 3.43 -5.01 -34.03
CA GLN A 125 2.53 -4.94 -35.20
C GLN A 125 1.07 -4.67 -34.84
N GLN A 126 0.68 -4.90 -33.59
CA GLN A 126 -0.68 -4.67 -33.10
C GLN A 126 -0.82 -3.35 -32.33
N ARG A 127 0.27 -2.58 -32.22
CA ARG A 127 0.23 -1.27 -31.57
C ARG A 127 -0.62 -0.30 -32.37
N PRO A 128 -1.39 0.58 -31.71
CA PRO A 128 -2.06 1.66 -32.41
C PRO A 128 -1.02 2.65 -32.95
N ASP A 129 -1.48 3.57 -33.79
CA ASP A 129 -0.62 4.65 -34.33
C ASP A 129 0.13 5.36 -33.19
N MET A 130 1.45 5.41 -33.32
CA MET A 130 2.38 5.92 -32.31
C MET A 130 2.77 7.38 -32.55
N GLN A 131 2.32 8.02 -33.66
CA GLN A 131 2.69 9.38 -33.97
C GLN A 131 2.30 10.34 -32.85
N ASN A 132 3.28 11.06 -32.32
CA ASN A 132 3.11 12.05 -31.25
C ASN A 132 2.53 11.53 -29.90
N LYS A 133 2.66 10.23 -29.60
CA LYS A 133 2.20 9.66 -28.35
C LYS A 133 3.36 9.24 -27.45
N THR A 134 3.35 9.68 -26.21
CA THR A 134 4.19 9.15 -25.15
C THR A 134 3.61 7.81 -24.70
N PRO A 135 4.40 6.73 -24.63
CA PRO A 135 3.89 5.44 -24.17
C PRO A 135 3.77 5.38 -22.65
N ALA A 136 2.78 4.63 -22.15
CA ALA A 136 2.89 4.04 -20.85
C ALA A 136 3.83 2.83 -20.92
N TRP A 137 4.57 2.54 -19.84
CA TRP A 137 5.39 1.33 -19.74
C TRP A 137 4.64 0.28 -18.92
N ARG A 138 4.47 -0.90 -19.53
CA ARG A 138 3.81 -2.05 -18.86
C ARG A 138 4.79 -3.19 -18.67
N ILE A 139 4.67 -3.88 -17.55
CA ILE A 139 5.35 -5.17 -17.35
C ILE A 139 4.50 -6.30 -17.91
N GLN A 140 5.16 -7.23 -18.60
CA GLN A 140 4.55 -8.48 -19.05
C GLN A 140 4.42 -9.43 -17.86
N VAL A 141 3.20 -9.90 -17.60
CA VAL A 141 2.95 -10.88 -16.54
C VAL A 141 2.98 -12.31 -17.07
N PRO A 142 3.44 -13.28 -16.25
CA PRO A 142 3.40 -14.70 -16.62
C PRO A 142 2.01 -15.28 -16.43
N ASP A 143 1.69 -16.32 -17.22
CA ASP A 143 0.51 -17.16 -16.99
C ASP A 143 0.85 -18.23 -15.93
N ARG A 144 0.92 -17.79 -14.68
CA ARG A 144 1.13 -18.66 -13.53
C ARG A 144 0.53 -18.07 -12.28
N VAL A 145 0.19 -18.92 -11.34
CA VAL A 145 -0.28 -18.50 -10.01
C VAL A 145 0.88 -17.96 -9.19
N ILE A 146 0.68 -16.80 -8.60
CA ILE A 146 1.56 -16.19 -7.59
C ILE A 146 0.80 -16.16 -6.28
N GLY A 147 1.29 -16.91 -5.30
CA GLY A 147 0.69 -17.02 -3.98
C GLY A 147 1.67 -16.66 -2.87
N PHE A 148 1.11 -16.33 -1.72
CA PHE A 148 1.85 -16.06 -0.48
C PHE A 148 1.01 -16.40 0.73
N SER A 149 1.65 -16.54 1.88
CA SER A 149 0.98 -16.68 3.17
C SER A 149 0.96 -15.34 3.88
N ASP A 150 -0.24 -14.81 4.09
CA ASP A 150 -0.47 -13.58 4.83
C ASP A 150 -0.59 -13.84 6.32
N GLY A 151 -0.03 -12.99 7.15
CA GLY A 151 0.00 -13.16 8.61
C GLY A 151 -1.38 -13.11 9.28
N ILE A 152 -2.37 -12.51 8.64
CA ILE A 152 -3.74 -12.35 9.17
C ILE A 152 -4.74 -13.12 8.31
N VAL A 153 -4.78 -12.87 7.01
CA VAL A 153 -5.77 -13.45 6.08
C VAL A 153 -5.51 -14.94 5.82
N GLY A 154 -4.23 -15.36 5.88
CA GLY A 154 -3.81 -16.70 5.52
C GLY A 154 -3.37 -16.80 4.06
N HIS A 155 -3.58 -17.95 3.42
CA HIS A 155 -3.13 -18.14 2.03
C HIS A 155 -3.94 -17.30 1.04
N TYR A 156 -3.24 -16.54 0.19
CA TYR A 156 -3.82 -15.79 -0.92
C TYR A 156 -3.01 -16.01 -2.20
N ALA A 157 -3.69 -16.14 -3.33
CA ALA A 157 -3.05 -16.39 -4.62
C ALA A 157 -3.87 -15.81 -5.77
N GLN A 158 -3.18 -15.41 -6.85
CA GLN A 158 -3.78 -14.96 -8.11
C GLN A 158 -2.99 -15.49 -9.30
N ASN A 159 -3.67 -15.74 -10.42
CA ASN A 159 -3.02 -15.85 -11.72
C ASN A 159 -3.01 -14.46 -12.37
N LEU A 160 -1.84 -13.80 -12.40
CA LEU A 160 -1.75 -12.42 -12.86
C LEU A 160 -2.21 -12.23 -14.31
N ALA A 161 -2.02 -13.22 -15.20
CA ALA A 161 -2.44 -13.10 -16.59
C ALA A 161 -3.96 -13.06 -16.74
N HIS A 162 -4.68 -13.82 -15.90
CA HIS A 162 -6.15 -13.94 -15.96
C HIS A 162 -6.88 -12.95 -15.05
N ASP A 163 -6.27 -12.62 -13.90
CA ASP A 163 -6.90 -11.79 -12.88
C ASP A 163 -6.62 -10.29 -13.05
N ILE A 164 -5.47 -9.92 -13.64
CA ILE A 164 -4.97 -8.54 -13.68
C ILE A 164 -4.56 -8.10 -15.10
N GLY A 165 -3.83 -8.96 -15.84
CA GLY A 165 -3.15 -8.62 -17.08
C GLY A 165 -1.87 -7.79 -16.84
N ASP A 166 -1.23 -7.36 -17.95
CA ASP A 166 -0.05 -6.53 -17.87
C ASP A 166 -0.36 -5.17 -17.26
N PHE A 167 0.32 -4.82 -16.20
CA PHE A 167 0.04 -3.59 -15.47
C PHE A 167 1.07 -2.50 -15.72
N VAL A 168 0.64 -1.26 -15.54
CA VAL A 168 1.45 -0.06 -15.79
C VAL A 168 2.47 0.13 -14.67
N LEU A 169 3.71 0.48 -15.04
CA LEU A 169 4.79 0.89 -14.16
C LEU A 169 5.10 2.39 -14.26
N LEU A 170 5.00 2.96 -15.47
CA LEU A 170 5.09 4.37 -15.73
C LEU A 170 3.94 4.77 -16.68
N ARG A 171 3.17 5.76 -16.29
CA ARG A 171 2.01 6.24 -17.04
C ARG A 171 2.46 7.10 -18.22
N ALA A 172 1.63 7.22 -19.25
CA ALA A 172 1.90 8.05 -20.42
C ALA A 172 1.99 9.56 -20.11
N ASP A 173 1.38 9.99 -19.01
CA ASP A 173 1.44 11.37 -18.50
C ASP A 173 2.68 11.64 -17.61
N GLY A 174 3.58 10.65 -17.50
CA GLY A 174 4.85 10.77 -16.77
C GLY A 174 4.79 10.44 -15.28
N TYR A 175 3.62 10.10 -14.72
CA TYR A 175 3.52 9.71 -13.33
C TYR A 175 3.91 8.24 -13.11
N TRP A 176 4.68 8.00 -12.06
CA TRP A 176 5.04 6.67 -11.61
C TRP A 176 3.82 5.91 -11.07
N ALA A 177 3.72 4.65 -11.43
CA ALA A 177 2.65 3.81 -10.89
C ALA A 177 3.02 3.28 -9.50
N TYR A 178 2.02 3.22 -8.62
CA TYR A 178 2.13 2.74 -7.25
C TYR A 178 2.90 1.41 -7.13
N GLN A 179 2.62 0.45 -8.01
CA GLN A 179 3.21 -0.89 -7.92
C GLN A 179 4.75 -0.87 -8.09
N LEU A 180 5.28 -0.03 -8.98
CA LEU A 180 6.74 0.11 -9.14
C LEU A 180 7.35 0.84 -7.97
N ALA A 181 6.79 1.98 -7.60
CA ALA A 181 7.36 2.85 -6.59
C ALA A 181 7.42 2.17 -5.22
N VAL A 182 6.33 1.54 -4.77
CA VAL A 182 6.29 0.87 -3.47
C VAL A 182 7.29 -0.29 -3.39
N VAL A 183 7.49 -1.04 -4.48
CA VAL A 183 8.45 -2.15 -4.51
C VAL A 183 9.89 -1.64 -4.51
N ALA A 184 10.18 -0.60 -5.29
CA ALA A 184 11.50 0.03 -5.30
C ALA A 184 11.86 0.63 -3.94
N ASP A 185 10.93 1.35 -3.32
CA ASP A 185 11.13 1.96 -2.01
C ASP A 185 11.29 0.92 -0.90
N ASP A 186 10.41 -0.08 -0.84
CA ASP A 186 10.48 -1.12 0.18
C ASP A 186 11.80 -1.92 0.07
N ALA A 187 12.30 -2.15 -1.14
CA ALA A 187 13.60 -2.80 -1.37
C ALA A 187 14.77 -1.90 -0.93
N ASP A 188 14.78 -0.63 -1.32
CA ASP A 188 15.86 0.31 -1.00
C ASP A 188 15.91 0.62 0.50
N GLN A 189 14.76 0.76 1.16
CA GLN A 189 14.66 0.96 2.61
C GLN A 189 14.88 -0.33 3.43
N GLY A 190 15.05 -1.48 2.78
CA GLY A 190 15.26 -2.77 3.43
C GLY A 190 14.05 -3.25 4.23
N ILE A 191 12.84 -2.92 3.80
CA ILE A 191 11.60 -3.32 4.47
C ILE A 191 11.48 -4.85 4.46
N THR A 192 11.26 -5.42 5.63
CA THR A 192 11.14 -6.87 5.83
C THR A 192 9.72 -7.31 6.13
N HIS A 193 8.89 -6.40 6.67
CA HIS A 193 7.50 -6.69 7.07
C HIS A 193 6.58 -5.54 6.69
N ILE A 194 5.42 -5.90 6.14
CA ILE A 194 4.43 -4.96 5.64
C ILE A 194 3.08 -5.27 6.29
N VAL A 195 2.69 -4.43 7.24
CA VAL A 195 1.35 -4.42 7.84
C VAL A 195 0.57 -3.28 7.19
N ARG A 196 -0.58 -3.59 6.56
CA ARG A 196 -1.38 -2.61 5.81
C ARG A 196 -2.84 -3.02 5.67
N GLY A 197 -3.71 -2.17 5.16
CA GLY A 197 -5.13 -2.48 4.96
C GLY A 197 -5.38 -3.57 3.92
N GLN A 198 -6.41 -4.39 4.12
CA GLN A 198 -6.79 -5.51 3.25
C GLN A 198 -7.24 -5.07 1.85
N ASP A 199 -7.56 -3.81 1.63
CA ASP A 199 -7.83 -3.26 0.30
C ASP A 199 -6.62 -3.35 -0.64
N LEU A 200 -5.42 -3.52 -0.11
CA LEU A 200 -4.19 -3.74 -0.87
C LEU A 200 -3.82 -5.22 -1.04
N LEU A 201 -4.62 -6.15 -0.52
CA LEU A 201 -4.37 -7.60 -0.64
C LEU A 201 -4.24 -8.02 -2.10
N VAL A 202 -5.15 -7.57 -2.96
CA VAL A 202 -5.14 -7.85 -4.41
C VAL A 202 -3.94 -7.25 -5.16
N SER A 203 -3.23 -6.29 -4.56
CA SER A 203 -2.00 -5.71 -5.12
C SER A 203 -0.75 -6.53 -4.80
N THR A 204 -0.79 -7.34 -3.76
CA THR A 204 0.38 -8.06 -3.23
C THR A 204 1.00 -9.03 -4.24
N PRO A 205 0.27 -9.86 -4.99
CA PRO A 205 0.86 -10.74 -6.00
C PRO A 205 1.60 -9.98 -7.11
N ARG A 206 1.11 -8.79 -7.51
CA ARG A 206 1.82 -7.90 -8.46
C ARG A 206 3.15 -7.42 -7.91
N GLN A 207 3.18 -7.04 -6.64
CA GLN A 207 4.39 -6.58 -5.95
C GLN A 207 5.39 -7.73 -5.77
N ILE A 208 4.93 -8.90 -5.37
CA ILE A 208 5.76 -10.11 -5.28
C ILE A 208 6.36 -10.46 -6.65
N TYR A 209 5.57 -10.37 -7.73
CA TYR A 209 6.09 -10.60 -9.07
C TYR A 209 7.19 -9.59 -9.44
N LEU A 210 7.00 -8.30 -9.14
CA LEU A 210 8.03 -7.27 -9.38
C LEU A 210 9.29 -7.54 -8.55
N GLN A 211 9.15 -7.93 -7.29
CA GLN A 211 10.29 -8.31 -6.43
C GLN A 211 11.08 -9.47 -7.03
N GLN A 212 10.38 -10.50 -7.54
CA GLN A 212 11.01 -11.63 -8.24
C GLN A 212 11.77 -11.18 -9.51
N CYS A 213 11.14 -10.30 -10.32
CA CYS A 213 11.78 -9.77 -11.54
C CYS A 213 13.03 -8.92 -11.24
N LEU A 214 13.03 -8.22 -10.11
CA LEU A 214 14.13 -7.38 -9.67
C LEU A 214 15.20 -8.14 -8.87
N GLY A 215 14.93 -9.39 -8.47
CA GLY A 215 15.82 -10.17 -7.63
C GLY A 215 15.98 -9.60 -6.22
N VAL A 216 14.96 -8.91 -5.70
CA VAL A 216 14.96 -8.35 -4.34
C VAL A 216 14.15 -9.22 -3.39
N PRO A 217 14.46 -9.20 -2.08
CA PRO A 217 13.70 -9.97 -1.09
C PRO A 217 12.21 -9.63 -1.08
N THR A 218 11.37 -10.65 -0.87
CA THR A 218 9.93 -10.46 -0.63
C THR A 218 9.70 -10.28 0.87
N PRO A 219 9.12 -9.13 1.31
CA PRO A 219 8.74 -8.94 2.70
C PRO A 219 7.64 -9.92 3.15
N ALA A 220 7.54 -10.14 4.46
CA ALA A 220 6.36 -10.75 5.05
C ALA A 220 5.18 -9.76 5.00
N TYR A 221 3.99 -10.24 4.66
CA TYR A 221 2.79 -9.41 4.54
C TYR A 221 1.75 -9.78 5.59
N ALA A 222 1.06 -8.77 6.10
CA ALA A 222 -0.11 -8.92 6.95
C ALA A 222 -1.15 -7.83 6.58
N HIS A 223 -2.36 -8.28 6.21
CA HIS A 223 -3.43 -7.38 5.77
C HIS A 223 -4.51 -7.27 6.84
N LEU A 224 -4.63 -6.06 7.39
CA LEU A 224 -5.57 -5.70 8.44
C LEU A 224 -7.01 -5.65 7.90
N PRO A 225 -8.00 -6.02 8.72
CA PRO A 225 -9.40 -5.90 8.35
C PRO A 225 -9.77 -4.44 8.04
N LEU A 226 -10.69 -4.26 7.10
CA LEU A 226 -11.20 -2.94 6.78
C LEU A 226 -12.24 -2.51 7.82
N LEU A 227 -12.19 -1.24 8.21
CA LEU A 227 -13.28 -0.63 8.94
C LEU A 227 -14.38 -0.23 7.96
N THR A 228 -15.61 -0.66 8.22
CA THR A 228 -16.76 -0.40 7.36
C THR A 228 -17.90 0.20 8.17
N ASN A 229 -18.75 1.01 7.53
CA ASN A 229 -20.02 1.41 8.11
C ASN A 229 -21.04 0.25 8.12
N ARG A 230 -22.22 0.46 8.69
CA ARG A 230 -23.30 -0.55 8.72
C ARG A 230 -23.80 -0.99 7.34
N GLN A 231 -23.55 -0.21 6.29
CA GLN A 231 -23.87 -0.55 4.91
C GLN A 231 -22.75 -1.35 4.23
N GLY A 232 -21.68 -1.70 4.95
CA GLY A 232 -20.52 -2.43 4.41
C GLY A 232 -19.57 -1.58 3.57
N GLN A 233 -19.74 -0.26 3.54
CA GLN A 233 -18.86 0.65 2.81
C GLN A 233 -17.62 0.93 3.65
N LYS A 234 -16.44 0.79 3.03
CA LYS A 234 -15.16 1.10 3.69
C LYS A 234 -15.10 2.56 4.13
N TRP A 235 -14.66 2.79 5.37
CA TRP A 235 -14.24 4.11 5.79
C TRP A 235 -13.00 4.55 5.02
N SER A 236 -13.18 5.55 4.19
CA SER A 236 -12.12 6.10 3.36
C SER A 236 -12.34 7.61 3.17
N LYS A 237 -11.33 8.30 2.64
CA LYS A 237 -11.47 9.71 2.26
C LYS A 237 -12.59 9.94 1.24
N GLN A 238 -12.86 8.97 0.36
CA GLN A 238 -13.96 9.02 -0.64
C GLN A 238 -15.34 8.84 -0.01
N THR A 239 -15.45 8.15 1.11
CA THR A 239 -16.70 7.95 1.87
C THR A 239 -16.87 8.93 3.01
N LEU A 240 -16.12 10.06 2.98
CA LEU A 240 -16.19 11.13 3.98
C LEU A 240 -15.88 10.65 5.40
N ALA A 241 -14.94 9.71 5.56
CA ALA A 241 -14.44 9.34 6.88
C ALA A 241 -13.96 10.60 7.62
N PRO A 242 -14.44 10.87 8.84
CA PRO A 242 -14.02 12.05 9.59
C PRO A 242 -12.51 12.02 9.87
N ALA A 243 -11.90 13.19 9.83
CA ALA A 243 -10.52 13.37 10.27
C ALA A 243 -10.41 13.02 11.76
N LEU A 244 -9.20 12.60 12.18
CA LEU A 244 -8.93 12.34 13.59
C LEU A 244 -9.02 13.63 14.40
N ASP A 245 -9.85 13.63 15.45
CA ASP A 245 -9.94 14.72 16.40
C ASP A 245 -8.80 14.60 17.44
N LEU A 246 -7.85 15.52 17.38
CA LEU A 246 -6.70 15.52 18.30
C LEU A 246 -7.07 15.79 19.77
N ASN A 247 -8.29 16.24 20.06
CA ASN A 247 -8.77 16.35 21.43
C ASN A 247 -9.27 15.01 21.99
N GLN A 248 -9.45 13.99 21.15
CA GLN A 248 -9.95 12.66 21.51
C GLN A 248 -8.92 11.55 21.31
N LYS A 249 -7.62 11.88 21.36
CA LYS A 249 -6.52 10.96 21.03
C LYS A 249 -6.58 9.65 21.81
N GLU A 250 -6.75 9.73 23.12
CA GLU A 250 -6.79 8.55 24.00
C GLU A 250 -8.02 7.69 23.69
N GLN A 251 -9.17 8.32 23.46
CA GLN A 251 -10.41 7.61 23.09
C GLN A 251 -10.25 6.89 21.75
N LEU A 252 -9.69 7.57 20.74
CA LEU A 252 -9.45 7.00 19.41
C LEU A 252 -8.44 5.86 19.46
N LEU A 253 -7.37 5.96 20.26
CA LEU A 253 -6.43 4.86 20.45
C LEU A 253 -7.10 3.66 21.13
N ARG A 254 -7.86 3.86 22.21
CA ARG A 254 -8.61 2.77 22.87
C ARG A 254 -9.55 2.06 21.90
N GLN A 255 -10.25 2.84 21.06
CA GLN A 255 -11.11 2.29 20.02
C GLN A 255 -10.32 1.42 19.02
N VAL A 256 -9.14 1.89 18.60
CA VAL A 256 -8.24 1.12 17.73
C VAL A 256 -7.73 -0.15 18.41
N LEU A 257 -7.36 -0.09 19.70
CA LEU A 257 -6.95 -1.28 20.44
C LEU A 257 -8.08 -2.33 20.46
N THR A 258 -9.31 -1.90 20.68
CA THR A 258 -10.49 -2.79 20.61
C THR A 258 -10.66 -3.39 19.22
N TYR A 259 -10.51 -2.62 18.14
CA TYR A 259 -10.58 -3.12 16.76
C TYR A 259 -9.47 -4.13 16.43
N LEU A 260 -8.31 -3.98 17.05
CA LEU A 260 -7.19 -4.92 16.94
C LEU A 260 -7.34 -6.13 17.87
N ASN A 261 -8.45 -6.24 18.60
CA ASN A 261 -8.71 -7.29 19.58
C ASN A 261 -7.62 -7.40 20.65
N LEU A 262 -7.03 -6.28 21.02
CA LEU A 262 -6.09 -6.19 22.14
C LEU A 262 -6.86 -6.06 23.48
N PRO A 263 -6.28 -6.51 24.61
CA PRO A 263 -6.92 -6.38 25.90
C PRO A 263 -7.13 -4.92 26.29
N ASP A 264 -8.15 -4.66 27.13
CA ASP A 264 -8.46 -3.33 27.62
C ASP A 264 -7.25 -2.70 28.31
N ALA A 265 -6.84 -1.55 27.84
CA ALA A 265 -5.74 -0.82 28.42
C ALA A 265 -6.17 -0.13 29.73
N PRO A 266 -5.28 -0.04 30.75
CA PRO A 266 -5.57 0.66 32.00
C PRO A 266 -5.84 2.15 31.75
N ALA A 267 -6.36 2.84 32.76
CA ALA A 267 -6.48 4.30 32.70
C ALA A 267 -5.07 4.91 32.63
N VAL A 268 -4.82 5.66 31.56
CA VAL A 268 -3.54 6.35 31.32
C VAL A 268 -3.83 7.79 30.86
N ASN A 269 -2.84 8.66 30.99
CA ASN A 269 -2.99 10.08 30.70
C ASN A 269 -2.27 10.54 29.43
N ARG A 270 -1.50 9.63 28.81
CA ARG A 270 -0.71 9.98 27.61
C ARG A 270 -0.94 8.96 26.50
N PRO A 271 -1.12 9.43 25.25
CA PRO A 271 -1.27 8.54 24.08
C PRO A 271 -0.14 7.49 23.95
N GLN A 272 1.11 7.88 24.25
CA GLN A 272 2.27 7.00 24.22
C GLN A 272 2.08 5.75 25.08
N GLU A 273 1.50 5.88 26.27
CA GLU A 273 1.26 4.74 27.17
C GLU A 273 0.28 3.71 26.58
N LEU A 274 -0.65 4.16 25.71
CA LEU A 274 -1.55 3.26 24.96
C LEU A 274 -0.82 2.57 23.80
N LEU A 275 0.14 3.25 23.15
CA LEU A 275 1.01 2.62 22.15
C LEU A 275 1.93 1.58 22.81
N ASP A 276 2.53 1.90 23.96
CA ASP A 276 3.35 0.96 24.72
C ASP A 276 2.53 -0.26 25.16
N TRP A 277 1.27 -0.04 25.54
CA TRP A 277 0.33 -1.13 25.84
C TRP A 277 0.08 -2.00 24.60
N ALA A 278 -0.14 -1.39 23.43
CA ALA A 278 -0.32 -2.11 22.19
C ALA A 278 0.91 -2.96 21.84
N VAL A 279 2.11 -2.43 22.02
CA VAL A 279 3.38 -3.14 21.79
C VAL A 279 3.52 -4.33 22.73
N ALA A 280 3.26 -4.13 24.04
CA ALA A 280 3.40 -5.17 25.06
C ALA A 280 2.41 -6.34 24.89
N HIS A 281 1.25 -6.08 24.28
CA HIS A 281 0.17 -7.07 24.12
C HIS A 281 -0.07 -7.44 22.67
N TRP A 282 0.83 -7.06 21.76
CA TRP A 282 0.69 -7.33 20.34
C TRP A 282 0.68 -8.83 20.02
N GLN A 283 -0.36 -9.28 19.35
CA GLN A 283 -0.52 -10.67 18.90
C GLN A 283 -1.22 -10.66 17.53
N MET A 284 -0.44 -10.82 16.45
CA MET A 284 -0.95 -10.76 15.09
C MET A 284 -2.02 -11.83 14.80
N ASP A 285 -1.90 -13.01 15.40
CA ASP A 285 -2.83 -14.12 15.25
C ASP A 285 -4.21 -13.86 15.88
N LYS A 286 -4.32 -12.86 16.74
CA LYS A 286 -5.58 -12.42 17.38
C LYS A 286 -6.33 -11.36 16.59
N ILE A 287 -5.71 -10.77 15.57
CA ILE A 287 -6.34 -9.74 14.75
C ILE A 287 -7.55 -10.35 14.01
N PRO A 288 -8.72 -9.68 13.99
CA PRO A 288 -9.88 -10.14 13.24
C PRO A 288 -9.56 -10.30 11.74
N LYS A 289 -10.05 -11.38 11.13
CA LYS A 289 -9.82 -11.66 9.69
C LYS A 289 -10.87 -11.04 8.78
N SER A 290 -12.02 -10.69 9.33
CA SER A 290 -13.13 -10.07 8.60
C SER A 290 -13.20 -8.58 8.85
N SER A 291 -13.82 -7.83 7.93
CA SER A 291 -14.08 -6.41 8.11
C SER A 291 -14.83 -6.12 9.41
N ILE A 292 -14.47 -5.03 10.05
CA ILE A 292 -15.03 -4.57 11.33
C ILE A 292 -16.08 -3.49 11.04
N ILE A 293 -17.31 -3.74 11.46
CA ILE A 293 -18.39 -2.76 11.33
C ILE A 293 -18.25 -1.77 12.49
N THR A 294 -18.19 -0.49 12.13
CA THR A 294 -18.14 0.62 13.10
C THR A 294 -19.34 1.53 12.88
N ASP A 295 -19.81 2.16 13.95
CA ASP A 295 -20.90 3.13 13.92
C ASP A 295 -20.43 4.52 13.50
#